data_7368ba229a122822779ec443aaddc67a
#
_entry.id   7368ba229a122822779ec443aaddc67a
#
_cell.length_a   1.000
_cell.length_b   1.000
_cell.length_c   1.000
_cell.angle_alpha   90.00
_cell.angle_beta   90.00
_cell.angle_gamma   90.00
#
_symmetry.space_group_name_H-M   'P 1'
#
loop_
_entity.id
_entity.type
_entity.pdbx_description
1 polymer ?
#
loop_
_entity_poly.entity_id
_entity_poly.type
_entity_poly.pdbx_seq_one_letter_code
_entity_poly.pdbx_strand_id
1 'polypeptide(L)'
;QTLDRGQPLVLGHSLGGAISLALALDHPHAVSGLVLVAPLTHPQRMLPLVFLSLAVRPAWLRRWVSRTLTVPIGMLTSGAVVKGVFAPDPAPADFATRGGGLLGMRPDNFYAASNEISLVNDYLPEMVKRYPQLRLPIGLIYGSRDKVLDFRKHGQALADKVPGLKLQLVEGRGHMLPITATERVAALVEQVAKRSKPVASATVLHPPFALASK
;
A
#
# COMPACT_ATOMS: atom_id res chain seq x y z
N GLN A 1 -26.65 -1.63 5.74
CA GLN A 1 -26.82 -1.41 4.29
C GLN A 1 -25.56 -1.86 3.60
N THR A 2 -25.59 -2.99 2.92
CA THR A 2 -24.54 -3.41 2.00
C THR A 2 -24.56 -2.44 0.80
N LEU A 3 -23.48 -1.70 0.62
CA LEU A 3 -23.32 -0.86 -0.56
C LEU A 3 -23.02 -1.77 -1.75
N ASP A 4 -24.02 -2.13 -2.54
CA ASP A 4 -23.82 -2.78 -3.83
C ASP A 4 -23.29 -1.74 -4.83
N ARG A 5 -21.97 -1.56 -4.85
CA ARG A 5 -21.29 -0.56 -5.70
C ARG A 5 -20.44 -1.19 -6.80
N GLY A 6 -20.65 -2.47 -7.09
CA GLY A 6 -19.84 -3.18 -8.08
C GLY A 6 -18.38 -3.36 -7.64
N GLN A 7 -17.50 -3.61 -8.59
CA GLN A 7 -16.07 -3.80 -8.33
C GLN A 7 -15.38 -2.45 -8.08
N PRO A 8 -14.75 -2.20 -6.91
CA PRO A 8 -14.07 -0.96 -6.63
C PRO A 8 -12.77 -0.82 -7.43
N LEU A 9 -12.39 0.43 -7.71
CA LEU A 9 -11.04 0.80 -8.03
C LEU A 9 -10.23 0.87 -6.72
N VAL A 10 -9.10 0.16 -6.65
CA VAL A 10 -8.30 0.11 -5.44
C VAL A 10 -7.02 0.93 -5.61
N LEU A 11 -6.77 1.86 -4.68
CA LEU A 11 -5.51 2.59 -4.60
C LEU A 11 -4.65 2.03 -3.47
N GLY A 12 -3.43 1.63 -3.79
CA GLY A 12 -2.44 1.15 -2.83
C GLY A 12 -1.17 1.98 -2.85
N HIS A 13 -0.77 2.50 -1.68
CA HIS A 13 0.50 3.21 -1.49
C HIS A 13 1.48 2.34 -0.70
N SER A 14 2.74 2.30 -1.12
CA SER A 14 3.80 1.59 -0.40
C SER A 14 3.46 0.11 -0.14
N LEU A 15 3.43 -0.34 1.12
CA LEU A 15 2.97 -1.67 1.53
C LEU A 15 1.51 -1.95 1.10
N GLY A 16 0.63 -0.94 1.13
CA GLY A 16 -0.72 -1.04 0.60
C GLY A 16 -0.76 -1.40 -0.89
N GLY A 17 0.29 -1.07 -1.64
CA GLY A 17 0.45 -1.51 -3.03
C GLY A 17 0.68 -3.01 -3.14
N ALA A 18 1.47 -3.61 -2.24
CA ALA A 18 1.64 -5.08 -2.18
C ALA A 18 0.31 -5.77 -1.86
N ILE A 19 -0.44 -5.24 -0.89
CA ILE A 19 -1.77 -5.76 -0.52
C ILE A 19 -2.75 -5.67 -1.71
N SER A 20 -2.74 -4.55 -2.43
CA SER A 20 -3.59 -4.35 -3.61
C SER A 20 -3.24 -5.32 -4.74
N LEU A 21 -1.95 -5.58 -4.95
CA LEU A 21 -1.47 -6.56 -5.93
C LEU A 21 -1.88 -7.99 -5.53
N ALA A 22 -1.74 -8.36 -4.25
CA ALA A 22 -2.20 -9.65 -3.74
C ALA A 22 -3.71 -9.83 -3.96
N LEU A 23 -4.50 -8.81 -3.60
CA LEU A 23 -5.95 -8.82 -3.81
C LEU A 23 -6.31 -9.06 -5.29
N ALA A 24 -5.65 -8.37 -6.22
CA ALA A 24 -5.92 -8.52 -7.64
C ALA A 24 -5.47 -9.87 -8.22
N LEU A 25 -4.41 -10.48 -7.65
CA LEU A 25 -3.93 -11.80 -8.05
C LEU A 25 -4.80 -12.93 -7.51
N ASP A 26 -5.25 -12.81 -6.27
CA ASP A 26 -6.01 -13.87 -5.59
C ASP A 26 -7.52 -13.74 -5.83
N HIS A 27 -8.00 -12.52 -6.03
CA HIS A 27 -9.42 -12.21 -6.21
C HIS A 27 -9.64 -11.25 -7.40
N PRO A 28 -9.30 -11.65 -8.65
CA PRO A 28 -9.34 -10.77 -9.82
C PRO A 28 -10.73 -10.19 -10.11
N HIS A 29 -11.78 -10.86 -9.63
CA HIS A 29 -13.17 -10.40 -9.76
C HIS A 29 -13.61 -9.42 -8.66
N ALA A 30 -12.77 -9.17 -7.65
CA ALA A 30 -13.11 -8.26 -6.55
C ALA A 30 -12.77 -6.79 -6.86
N VAL A 31 -11.97 -6.52 -7.89
CA VAL A 31 -11.47 -5.18 -8.20
C VAL A 31 -11.59 -4.86 -9.69
N SER A 32 -11.96 -3.61 -10.01
CA SER A 32 -12.08 -3.13 -11.40
C SER A 32 -10.78 -2.57 -11.97
N GLY A 33 -9.83 -2.20 -11.12
CA GLY A 33 -8.54 -1.65 -11.50
C GLY A 33 -7.67 -1.31 -10.27
N LEU A 34 -6.39 -1.07 -10.50
CA LEU A 34 -5.42 -0.70 -9.47
C LEU A 34 -4.76 0.65 -9.77
N VAL A 35 -4.61 1.47 -8.74
CA VAL A 35 -3.72 2.63 -8.74
C VAL A 35 -2.60 2.38 -7.72
N LEU A 36 -1.39 2.20 -8.21
CA LEU A 36 -0.24 1.83 -7.42
C LEU A 36 0.70 3.04 -7.27
N VAL A 37 0.78 3.57 -6.06
CA VAL A 37 1.59 4.74 -5.72
C VAL A 37 2.79 4.30 -4.91
N ALA A 38 3.99 4.39 -5.49
CA ALA A 38 5.24 3.92 -4.88
C ALA A 38 5.09 2.55 -4.17
N PRO A 39 4.52 1.51 -4.86
CA PRO A 39 4.19 0.23 -4.24
C PRO A 39 5.43 -0.59 -3.89
N LEU A 40 5.38 -1.33 -2.78
CA LEU A 40 6.31 -2.43 -2.51
C LEU A 40 5.91 -3.63 -3.38
N THR A 41 6.77 -4.04 -4.32
CA THR A 41 6.44 -5.06 -5.32
C THR A 41 7.40 -6.25 -5.36
N HIS A 42 8.62 -6.07 -4.89
CA HIS A 42 9.66 -7.09 -4.91
C HIS A 42 10.29 -7.23 -3.52
N PRO A 43 10.85 -8.41 -3.18
CA PRO A 43 11.52 -8.62 -1.91
C PRO A 43 12.64 -7.61 -1.67
N GLN A 44 12.72 -7.11 -0.45
CA GLN A 44 13.82 -6.27 0.01
C GLN A 44 14.75 -7.04 0.93
N ARG A 45 16.06 -7.01 0.65
CA ARG A 45 17.07 -7.64 1.51
C ARG A 45 17.22 -6.93 2.86
N MET A 46 17.02 -5.62 2.87
CA MET A 46 17.11 -4.79 4.08
C MET A 46 15.92 -3.84 4.13
N LEU A 47 15.32 -3.72 5.31
CA LEU A 47 14.31 -2.70 5.55
C LEU A 47 14.97 -1.31 5.56
N PRO A 48 14.31 -0.29 4.99
CA PRO A 48 14.73 1.09 5.18
C PRO A 48 14.89 1.42 6.67
N LEU A 49 15.93 2.18 7.01
CA LEU A 49 16.25 2.51 8.41
C LEU A 49 15.05 3.07 9.19
N VAL A 50 14.20 3.83 8.50
CA VAL A 50 12.99 4.44 9.09
C VAL A 50 11.97 3.39 9.57
N PHE A 51 12.05 2.14 9.12
CA PHE A 51 11.14 1.05 9.49
C PHE A 51 11.79 -0.04 10.35
N LEU A 52 13.05 0.11 10.76
CA LEU A 52 13.72 -0.91 11.58
C LEU A 52 12.99 -1.17 12.92
N SER A 53 12.37 -0.16 13.50
CA SER A 53 11.56 -0.30 14.72
C SER A 53 10.36 -1.25 14.55
N LEU A 54 9.90 -1.46 13.31
CA LEU A 54 8.81 -2.37 13.00
C LEU A 54 9.28 -3.83 12.79
N ALA A 55 10.58 -4.10 12.72
CA ALA A 55 11.13 -5.44 12.46
C ALA A 55 11.09 -6.36 13.68
N VAL A 56 9.95 -6.47 14.35
CA VAL A 56 9.76 -7.32 15.54
C VAL A 56 9.08 -8.62 15.15
N ARG A 57 9.86 -9.68 14.88
CA ARG A 57 9.33 -10.97 14.39
C ARG A 57 8.52 -11.76 15.41
N PRO A 58 8.99 -12.01 16.68
CA PRO A 58 8.22 -12.79 17.63
C PRO A 58 6.90 -12.10 18.02
N ALA A 59 5.77 -12.79 17.84
CA ALA A 59 4.44 -12.23 18.09
C ALA A 59 4.24 -11.74 19.54
N TRP A 60 4.76 -12.48 20.50
CA TRP A 60 4.70 -12.11 21.92
C TRP A 60 5.49 -10.83 22.21
N LEU A 61 6.71 -10.70 21.64
CA LEU A 61 7.56 -9.52 21.80
C LEU A 61 6.93 -8.32 21.11
N ARG A 62 6.40 -8.50 19.90
CA ARG A 62 5.65 -7.47 19.17
C ARG A 62 4.46 -6.94 19.97
N ARG A 63 3.70 -7.85 20.62
CA ARG A 63 2.58 -7.48 21.50
C ARG A 63 3.05 -6.69 22.72
N TRP A 64 4.13 -7.09 23.31
CA TRP A 64 4.71 -6.38 24.45
C TRP A 64 5.21 -5.00 24.02
N VAL A 65 6.03 -4.90 22.96
CA VAL A 65 6.53 -3.63 22.42
C VAL A 65 5.39 -2.69 22.05
N SER A 66 4.36 -3.20 21.35
CA SER A 66 3.25 -2.37 20.90
C SER A 66 2.50 -1.69 22.04
N ARG A 67 2.40 -2.35 23.20
CA ARG A 67 1.66 -1.84 24.36
C ARG A 67 2.48 -1.01 25.35
N THR A 68 3.82 -1.10 25.28
CA THR A 68 4.70 -0.45 26.25
C THR A 68 5.61 0.61 25.61
N LEU A 69 6.31 0.28 24.52
CA LEU A 69 7.40 1.09 23.97
C LEU A 69 7.01 1.91 22.75
N THR A 70 5.91 1.57 22.06
CA THR A 70 5.54 2.25 20.81
C THR A 70 5.35 3.76 20.99
N VAL A 71 4.63 4.18 22.04
CA VAL A 71 4.38 5.60 22.27
C VAL A 71 5.65 6.35 22.67
N PRO A 72 6.42 5.94 23.72
CA PRO A 72 7.62 6.69 24.12
C PRO A 72 8.68 6.70 23.02
N ILE A 73 8.95 5.59 22.35
CA ILE A 73 9.91 5.54 21.24
C ILE A 73 9.38 6.36 20.05
N GLY A 74 8.10 6.22 19.71
CA GLY A 74 7.47 6.99 18.65
C GLY A 74 7.58 8.49 18.86
N MET A 75 7.35 8.98 20.07
CA MET A 75 7.52 10.41 20.39
C MET A 75 8.95 10.89 20.18
N LEU A 76 9.95 10.08 20.54
CA LEU A 76 11.36 10.43 20.39
C LEU A 76 11.83 10.37 18.92
N THR A 77 11.29 9.44 18.13
CA THR A 77 11.81 9.16 16.78
C THR A 77 10.93 9.69 15.65
N SER A 78 9.69 10.09 15.92
CA SER A 78 8.71 10.49 14.90
C SER A 78 9.20 11.55 13.93
N GLY A 79 9.91 12.58 14.43
CA GLY A 79 10.46 13.64 13.59
C GLY A 79 11.46 13.10 12.55
N ALA A 80 12.36 12.21 12.98
CA ALA A 80 13.34 11.58 12.08
C ALA A 80 12.67 10.62 11.09
N VAL A 81 11.69 9.84 11.55
CA VAL A 81 10.91 8.93 10.69
C VAL A 81 10.14 9.71 9.64
N VAL A 82 9.39 10.74 10.04
CA VAL A 82 8.62 11.59 9.11
C VAL A 82 9.55 12.24 8.10
N LYS A 83 10.65 12.86 8.54
CA LYS A 83 11.66 13.44 7.65
C LYS A 83 12.22 12.41 6.67
N GLY A 84 12.51 11.20 7.13
CA GLY A 84 13.05 10.13 6.28
C GLY A 84 12.06 9.63 5.24
N VAL A 85 10.79 9.47 5.62
CA VAL A 85 9.72 8.98 4.71
C VAL A 85 9.35 10.02 3.65
N PHE A 86 9.37 11.32 4.01
CA PHE A 86 9.08 12.39 3.06
C PHE A 86 10.27 12.77 2.18
N ALA A 87 11.51 12.45 2.58
CA ALA A 87 12.70 12.89 1.85
C ALA A 87 12.68 12.53 0.36
N PRO A 88 13.06 13.49 -0.52
CA PRO A 88 13.63 14.81 -0.27
C PRO A 88 12.59 15.91 -0.02
N ASP A 89 11.30 15.62 -0.11
CA ASP A 89 10.23 16.58 0.08
C ASP A 89 10.12 16.99 1.56
N PRO A 90 9.68 18.21 1.87
CA PRO A 90 9.31 18.59 3.22
C PRO A 90 8.01 17.92 3.64
N ALA A 91 7.93 17.47 4.89
CA ALA A 91 6.67 17.01 5.45
C ALA A 91 5.78 18.22 5.80
N PRO A 92 4.45 18.15 5.59
CA PRO A 92 3.54 19.17 6.09
C PRO A 92 3.64 19.33 7.61
N ALA A 93 3.59 20.56 8.11
CA ALA A 93 3.75 20.86 9.54
C ALA A 93 2.67 20.17 10.41
N ASP A 94 1.49 19.95 9.84
CA ASP A 94 0.34 19.31 10.48
C ASP A 94 0.22 17.79 10.17
N PHE A 95 1.23 17.19 9.55
CA PHE A 95 1.19 15.76 9.20
C PHE A 95 0.98 14.86 10.41
N ALA A 96 1.57 15.21 11.55
CA ALA A 96 1.42 14.43 12.78
C ALA A 96 -0.06 14.31 13.20
N THR A 97 -0.83 15.38 13.07
CA THR A 97 -2.24 15.46 13.50
C THR A 97 -3.20 15.24 12.34
N ARG A 98 -3.29 16.17 11.40
CA ARG A 98 -4.24 16.12 10.28
C ARG A 98 -3.87 15.09 9.22
N GLY A 99 -2.57 14.84 9.01
CA GLY A 99 -2.08 13.79 8.11
C GLY A 99 -2.12 12.38 8.70
N GLY A 100 -2.56 12.22 9.95
CA GLY A 100 -2.71 10.92 10.61
C GLY A 100 -1.40 10.30 11.10
N GLY A 101 -0.28 11.03 11.11
CA GLY A 101 1.03 10.50 11.54
C GLY A 101 1.02 9.91 12.95
N LEU A 102 0.28 10.51 13.88
CA LEU A 102 0.13 9.99 15.24
C LEU A 102 -0.65 8.68 15.33
N LEU A 103 -1.45 8.32 14.33
CA LEU A 103 -2.17 7.06 14.31
C LEU A 103 -1.23 5.85 14.27
N GLY A 104 -0.04 6.00 13.69
CA GLY A 104 1.00 4.97 13.70
C GLY A 104 1.51 4.60 15.09
N MET A 105 1.32 5.48 16.09
CA MET A 105 1.71 5.24 17.48
C MET A 105 0.67 4.44 18.27
N ARG A 106 -0.52 4.17 17.70
CA ARG A 106 -1.51 3.31 18.37
C ARG A 106 -0.97 1.88 18.45
N PRO A 107 -1.08 1.22 19.61
CA PRO A 107 -0.55 -0.13 19.82
C PRO A 107 -0.96 -1.13 18.73
N ASP A 108 -2.25 -1.12 18.37
CA ASP A 108 -2.78 -2.06 17.37
C ASP A 108 -2.28 -1.75 15.96
N ASN A 109 -2.13 -0.46 15.60
CA ASN A 109 -1.57 -0.06 14.31
C ASN A 109 -0.09 -0.44 14.19
N PHE A 110 0.69 -0.23 15.26
CA PHE A 110 2.07 -0.68 15.31
C PHE A 110 2.17 -2.20 15.17
N TYR A 111 1.33 -2.94 15.93
CA TYR A 111 1.31 -4.40 15.90
C TYR A 111 1.01 -4.91 14.48
N ALA A 112 -0.03 -4.37 13.84
CA ALA A 112 -0.40 -4.74 12.48
C ALA A 112 0.72 -4.42 11.49
N ALA A 113 1.24 -3.19 11.48
CA ALA A 113 2.32 -2.78 10.58
C ALA A 113 3.58 -3.62 10.75
N SER A 114 3.98 -3.90 12.01
CA SER A 114 5.12 -4.77 12.31
C SER A 114 4.89 -6.20 11.83
N ASN A 115 3.67 -6.73 11.96
CA ASN A 115 3.33 -8.05 11.45
C ASN A 115 3.45 -8.13 9.93
N GLU A 116 2.84 -7.21 9.24
CA GLU A 116 2.82 -7.14 7.77
C GLU A 116 4.24 -6.98 7.19
N ILE A 117 5.03 -6.06 7.74
CA ILE A 117 6.42 -5.85 7.30
C ILE A 117 7.29 -7.09 7.56
N SER A 118 7.03 -7.82 8.65
CA SER A 118 7.79 -9.02 8.98
C SER A 118 7.50 -10.19 8.05
N LEU A 119 6.29 -10.23 7.47
CA LEU A 119 5.81 -11.34 6.65
C LEU A 119 5.85 -11.05 5.15
N VAL A 120 5.76 -9.78 4.72
CA VAL A 120 5.60 -9.43 3.32
C VAL A 120 6.68 -10.02 2.42
N ASN A 121 7.93 -10.06 2.89
CA ASN A 121 9.05 -10.62 2.14
C ASN A 121 8.94 -12.13 1.89
N ASP A 122 8.14 -12.85 2.67
CA ASP A 122 7.93 -14.29 2.50
C ASP A 122 6.92 -14.55 1.35
N TYR A 123 6.01 -13.62 1.10
CA TYR A 123 4.98 -13.71 0.05
C TYR A 123 5.40 -13.09 -1.29
N LEU A 124 6.20 -12.03 -1.26
CA LEU A 124 6.58 -11.29 -2.48
C LEU A 124 7.23 -12.15 -3.57
N PRO A 125 8.12 -13.13 -3.27
CA PRO A 125 8.73 -13.96 -4.31
C PRO A 125 7.71 -14.71 -5.16
N GLU A 126 6.64 -15.21 -4.54
CA GLU A 126 5.58 -15.93 -5.26
C GLU A 126 4.69 -14.97 -6.04
N MET A 127 4.36 -13.81 -5.46
CA MET A 127 3.60 -12.78 -6.16
C MET A 127 4.30 -12.30 -7.43
N VAL A 128 5.63 -12.11 -7.37
CA VAL A 128 6.46 -11.66 -8.51
C VAL A 128 6.35 -12.60 -9.71
N LYS A 129 6.24 -13.91 -9.48
CA LYS A 129 6.05 -14.90 -10.56
C LYS A 129 4.68 -14.77 -11.23
N ARG A 130 3.70 -14.28 -10.48
CA ARG A 130 2.29 -14.16 -10.91
C ARG A 130 1.96 -12.81 -11.55
N TYR A 131 2.80 -11.78 -11.45
CA TYR A 131 2.55 -10.46 -12.04
C TYR A 131 2.18 -10.50 -13.54
N PRO A 132 2.76 -11.38 -14.38
CA PRO A 132 2.32 -11.51 -15.78
C PRO A 132 0.86 -11.95 -15.96
N GLN A 133 0.17 -12.39 -14.91
CA GLN A 133 -1.24 -12.80 -14.95
C GLN A 133 -2.21 -11.62 -14.79
N LEU A 134 -1.74 -10.47 -14.34
CA LEU A 134 -2.57 -9.27 -14.15
C LEU A 134 -3.13 -8.78 -15.49
N ARG A 135 -4.46 -8.63 -15.59
CA ARG A 135 -5.16 -8.22 -16.83
C ARG A 135 -6.04 -6.98 -16.66
N LEU A 136 -6.23 -6.52 -15.42
CA LEU A 136 -7.04 -5.34 -15.11
C LEU A 136 -6.27 -4.04 -15.44
N PRO A 137 -6.96 -2.91 -15.61
CA PRO A 137 -6.32 -1.61 -15.75
C PRO A 137 -5.47 -1.28 -14.53
N ILE A 138 -4.19 -0.96 -14.75
CA ILE A 138 -3.26 -0.56 -13.68
C ILE A 138 -2.64 0.78 -14.03
N GLY A 139 -2.59 1.68 -13.05
CA GLY A 139 -1.79 2.89 -13.03
C GLY A 139 -0.63 2.71 -12.05
N LEU A 140 0.58 3.12 -12.44
CA LEU A 140 1.79 2.98 -11.64
C LEU A 140 2.57 4.28 -11.63
N ILE A 141 2.83 4.83 -10.45
CA ILE A 141 3.53 6.11 -10.27
C ILE A 141 4.55 6.05 -9.14
N TYR A 142 5.71 6.65 -9.35
CA TYR A 142 6.79 6.78 -8.36
C TYR A 142 7.40 8.17 -8.37
N GLY A 143 7.97 8.57 -7.23
CA GLY A 143 8.92 9.68 -7.18
C GLY A 143 10.31 9.25 -7.67
N SER A 144 10.95 10.06 -8.51
CA SER A 144 12.28 9.72 -9.05
C SER A 144 13.39 9.76 -7.99
N ARG A 145 13.13 10.37 -6.83
CA ARG A 145 14.03 10.45 -5.67
C ARG A 145 13.49 9.72 -4.43
N ASP A 146 12.62 8.73 -4.62
CA ASP A 146 12.13 7.89 -3.53
C ASP A 146 13.31 7.18 -2.84
N LYS A 147 13.52 7.48 -1.54
CA LYS A 147 14.58 6.90 -0.71
C LYS A 147 14.11 5.72 0.13
N VAL A 148 12.81 5.43 0.10
CA VAL A 148 12.20 4.31 0.82
C VAL A 148 12.14 3.08 -0.09
N LEU A 149 11.63 3.25 -1.31
CA LEU A 149 11.50 2.20 -2.31
C LEU A 149 12.10 2.67 -3.64
N ASP A 150 13.22 2.10 -4.04
CA ASP A 150 13.86 2.38 -5.33
C ASP A 150 12.89 2.04 -6.48
N PHE A 151 12.50 3.06 -7.25
CA PHE A 151 11.56 2.90 -8.37
C PHE A 151 12.05 1.92 -9.44
N ARG A 152 13.37 1.73 -9.59
CA ARG A 152 13.93 0.77 -10.56
C ARG A 152 13.69 -0.66 -10.10
N LYS A 153 13.90 -0.92 -8.80
CA LYS A 153 13.77 -2.26 -8.20
C LYS A 153 12.32 -2.68 -8.02
N HIS A 154 11.42 -1.71 -7.87
CA HIS A 154 10.01 -1.96 -7.62
C HIS A 154 9.13 -1.54 -8.82
N GLY A 155 9.16 -0.28 -9.20
CA GLY A 155 8.29 0.27 -10.23
C GLY A 155 8.62 -0.25 -11.62
N GLN A 156 9.87 -0.09 -12.05
CA GLN A 156 10.32 -0.57 -13.36
C GLN A 156 10.24 -2.09 -13.44
N ALA A 157 10.73 -2.80 -12.42
CA ALA A 157 10.68 -4.25 -12.38
C ALA A 157 9.25 -4.84 -12.42
N LEU A 158 8.26 -4.12 -11.86
CA LEU A 158 6.85 -4.49 -12.02
C LEU A 158 6.37 -4.21 -13.45
N ALA A 159 6.68 -3.03 -13.99
CA ALA A 159 6.29 -2.66 -15.35
C ALA A 159 6.83 -3.62 -16.40
N ASP A 160 8.05 -4.11 -16.23
CA ASP A 160 8.68 -5.09 -17.12
C ASP A 160 7.97 -6.46 -17.12
N LYS A 161 7.25 -6.78 -16.04
CA LYS A 161 6.55 -8.07 -15.89
C LYS A 161 5.09 -8.02 -16.29
N VAL A 162 4.43 -6.86 -16.18
CA VAL A 162 3.01 -6.70 -16.48
C VAL A 162 2.83 -6.16 -17.89
N PRO A 163 2.22 -6.93 -18.81
CA PRO A 163 2.06 -6.49 -20.20
C PRO A 163 1.34 -5.15 -20.33
N GLY A 164 1.97 -4.19 -21.01
CA GLY A 164 1.40 -2.87 -21.27
C GLY A 164 1.41 -1.90 -20.11
N LEU A 165 1.91 -2.29 -18.93
CA LEU A 165 2.05 -1.38 -17.79
C LEU A 165 3.19 -0.40 -18.04
N LYS A 166 2.93 0.88 -17.81
CA LYS A 166 3.93 1.95 -17.90
C LYS A 166 4.14 2.58 -16.54
N LEU A 167 5.41 2.75 -16.17
CA LEU A 167 5.80 3.50 -14.99
C LEU A 167 5.75 5.00 -15.28
N GLN A 168 4.99 5.76 -14.46
CA GLN A 168 5.05 7.21 -14.45
C GLN A 168 6.00 7.68 -13.36
N LEU A 169 6.93 8.58 -13.70
CA LEU A 169 7.83 9.19 -12.73
C LEU A 169 7.43 10.64 -12.47
N VAL A 170 7.48 11.04 -11.19
CA VAL A 170 7.36 12.42 -10.77
C VAL A 170 8.75 12.91 -10.38
N GLU A 171 9.32 13.73 -11.26
CA GLU A 171 10.69 14.20 -11.09
C GLU A 171 10.89 14.98 -9.78
N GLY A 172 12.02 14.66 -9.12
CA GLY A 172 12.45 15.33 -7.89
C GLY A 172 11.69 14.91 -6.64
N ARG A 173 10.57 14.17 -6.75
CA ARG A 173 9.73 13.79 -5.61
C ARG A 173 10.18 12.50 -4.94
N GLY A 174 9.83 12.38 -3.64
CA GLY A 174 10.11 11.22 -2.79
C GLY A 174 8.96 10.21 -2.74
N HIS A 175 8.88 9.51 -1.60
CA HIS A 175 7.95 8.40 -1.38
C HIS A 175 6.49 8.82 -1.19
N MET A 176 6.25 9.97 -0.56
CA MET A 176 4.92 10.39 -0.09
C MET A 176 4.11 11.13 -1.16
N LEU A 177 4.08 10.59 -2.38
CA LEU A 177 3.36 11.18 -3.51
C LEU A 177 1.86 11.47 -3.25
N PRO A 178 1.12 10.69 -2.45
CA PRO A 178 -0.27 11.04 -2.15
C PRO A 178 -0.44 12.42 -1.51
N ILE A 179 0.63 12.93 -0.87
CA ILE A 179 0.66 14.23 -0.19
C ILE A 179 1.46 15.25 -1.01
N THR A 180 2.62 14.85 -1.54
CA THR A 180 3.57 15.79 -2.19
C THR A 180 3.30 15.99 -3.68
N ALA A 181 2.45 15.16 -4.29
CA ALA A 181 2.05 15.23 -5.69
C ALA A 181 0.59 14.79 -5.89
N THR A 182 -0.31 15.25 -5.02
CA THR A 182 -1.72 14.84 -4.94
C THR A 182 -2.43 14.94 -6.29
N GLU A 183 -2.23 16.02 -7.05
CA GLU A 183 -2.84 16.22 -8.36
C GLU A 183 -2.42 15.16 -9.39
N ARG A 184 -1.13 14.75 -9.34
CA ARG A 184 -0.61 13.70 -10.23
C ARG A 184 -1.22 12.33 -9.88
N VAL A 185 -1.39 12.06 -8.59
CA VAL A 185 -2.04 10.83 -8.10
C VAL A 185 -3.53 10.86 -8.47
N ALA A 186 -4.23 11.97 -8.28
CA ALA A 186 -5.64 12.12 -8.66
C ALA A 186 -5.85 11.93 -10.17
N ALA A 187 -5.02 12.55 -11.00
CA ALA A 187 -5.06 12.36 -12.46
C ALA A 187 -4.85 10.89 -12.86
N LEU A 188 -3.95 10.16 -12.15
CA LEU A 188 -3.75 8.74 -12.40
C LEU A 188 -4.99 7.91 -12.00
N VAL A 189 -5.65 8.25 -10.89
CA VAL A 189 -6.92 7.63 -10.48
C VAL A 189 -7.96 7.79 -11.58
N GLU A 190 -8.16 9.00 -12.10
CA GLU A 190 -9.10 9.26 -13.19
C GLU A 190 -8.74 8.49 -14.47
N GLN A 191 -7.46 8.44 -14.83
CA GLN A 191 -6.98 7.66 -15.96
C GLN A 191 -7.34 6.18 -15.85
N VAL A 192 -7.13 5.58 -14.68
CA VAL A 192 -7.45 4.17 -14.45
C VAL A 192 -8.95 3.97 -14.41
N ALA A 193 -9.70 4.83 -13.72
CA ALA A 193 -11.16 4.77 -13.66
C ALA A 193 -11.81 4.79 -15.05
N LYS A 194 -11.33 5.63 -15.97
CA LYS A 194 -11.82 5.66 -17.36
C LYS A 194 -11.56 4.37 -18.14
N ARG A 195 -10.54 3.61 -17.78
CA ARG A 195 -10.21 2.30 -18.40
C ARG A 195 -10.89 1.12 -17.70
N SER A 196 -11.31 1.30 -16.46
CA SER A 196 -12.02 0.30 -15.67
C SER A 196 -13.46 0.28 -16.16
N LYS A 197 -13.90 -0.85 -16.73
CA LYS A 197 -15.29 -1.00 -17.16
C LYS A 197 -16.20 -0.99 -15.93
N PRO A 198 -17.33 -0.26 -15.94
CA PRO A 198 -18.37 -0.53 -14.97
C PRO A 198 -18.84 -1.96 -15.17
N VAL A 199 -18.66 -2.82 -14.15
CA VAL A 199 -19.32 -4.13 -14.20
C VAL A 199 -20.80 -3.86 -14.02
N ALA A 200 -21.60 -4.26 -15.01
CA ALA A 200 -23.06 -4.30 -14.88
C ALA A 200 -23.37 -5.07 -13.57
N SER A 201 -24.23 -4.49 -12.75
CA SER A 201 -24.65 -5.07 -11.46
C SER A 201 -24.95 -6.54 -11.62
N ALA A 202 -24.06 -7.41 -11.14
CA ALA A 202 -24.38 -8.81 -11.00
C ALA A 202 -25.44 -8.88 -9.89
N THR A 203 -26.64 -9.30 -10.25
CA THR A 203 -27.70 -9.59 -9.29
C THR A 203 -27.15 -10.64 -8.32
N VAL A 204 -26.78 -10.22 -7.13
CA VAL A 204 -26.36 -11.14 -6.08
C VAL A 204 -27.61 -11.88 -5.65
N LEU A 205 -27.77 -13.11 -6.15
CA LEU A 205 -28.72 -14.06 -5.61
C LEU A 205 -28.26 -14.39 -4.18
N HIS A 206 -28.83 -13.71 -3.19
CA HIS A 206 -28.69 -14.13 -1.80
C HIS A 206 -29.38 -15.49 -1.63
N PRO A 207 -28.68 -16.56 -1.22
CA PRO A 207 -29.37 -17.72 -0.72
C PRO A 207 -30.15 -17.28 0.54
N PRO A 208 -31.40 -17.69 0.73
CA PRO A 208 -32.15 -17.34 1.91
C PRO A 208 -31.46 -17.97 3.13
N PHE A 209 -30.99 -17.12 4.05
CA PHE A 209 -30.56 -17.57 5.38
C PHE A 209 -31.77 -18.18 6.07
N ALA A 210 -31.87 -19.49 6.09
CA ALA A 210 -32.77 -20.23 6.95
C ALA A 210 -32.28 -20.05 8.40
N LEU A 211 -32.93 -19.19 9.16
CA LEU A 211 -32.82 -19.17 10.61
C LEU A 211 -33.40 -20.52 11.12
N ALA A 212 -32.50 -21.44 11.44
CA ALA A 212 -32.88 -22.61 12.20
C ALA A 212 -33.18 -22.15 13.63
N SER A 213 -34.47 -22.05 13.95
CA SER A 213 -34.97 -21.97 15.32
C SER A 213 -34.73 -23.31 16.03
N LYS A 214 -33.88 -23.33 17.06
CA LYS A 214 -34.04 -24.12 18.27
C LYS A 214 -33.26 -23.47 19.41
#